data_34c214f20ae5a08aad00a97d2aee553d
#
_entry.id   34c214f20ae5a08aad00a97d2aee553d
#
_cell.length_a   1.000
_cell.length_b   1.000
_cell.length_c   1.000
_cell.angle_alpha   90.00
_cell.angle_beta   90.00
_cell.angle_gamma   90.00
#
_symmetry.space_group_name_H-M   'P 1'
#
loop_
_entity.id
_entity.type
_entity.pdbx_description
1 polymer ?
#
loop_
_entity_poly.entity_id
_entity_poly.type
_entity_poly.pdbx_seq_one_letter_code
_entity_poly.pdbx_strand_id
1 'polypeptide(L)'
;MCGRFVISINKPYGLKYDASYNVAPSQLVPVKIKEDAKLLKWSYAPLWKKDMHLINCRSETMNEKPSFKDAKRCVIFNNGWYEWQRKDKEKVPYYHYCKSNNFAGLYNDVGCLILTRISTDMINHIHHRQPVLLNDDEVSRYLEGENILDSKANYEINFRNVSKDVDNPRNNGSYLVNAIASNFVSRL
;
A
#
# COMPACT_ATOMS: atom_id res chain seq x y z
N MET A 1 2.23 -2.67 9.02
CA MET A 1 1.21 -1.92 8.26
C MET A 1 1.93 -1.16 7.16
N CYS A 2 1.41 -1.22 5.93
CA CYS A 2 2.01 -0.57 4.78
C CYS A 2 2.23 0.93 5.04
N GLY A 3 3.49 1.33 5.18
CA GLY A 3 3.89 2.71 5.45
C GLY A 3 4.70 3.33 4.31
N ARG A 4 5.04 2.54 3.29
CA ARG A 4 5.76 2.95 2.09
C ARG A 4 5.39 2.06 0.92
N PHE A 5 5.30 2.63 -0.27
CA PHE A 5 5.03 1.88 -1.49
C PHE A 5 5.66 2.54 -2.72
N VAL A 6 5.52 1.90 -3.87
CA VAL A 6 6.17 2.28 -5.13
C VAL A 6 5.12 2.61 -6.18
N ILE A 7 5.35 3.67 -6.94
CA ILE A 7 4.65 4.03 -8.17
C ILE A 7 5.73 4.34 -9.22
N SER A 8 6.09 3.36 -10.02
CA SER A 8 7.22 3.46 -10.95
C SER A 8 6.83 3.84 -12.38
N ILE A 9 5.57 4.23 -12.61
CA ILE A 9 5.08 4.67 -13.92
C ILE A 9 4.60 6.13 -13.91
N ASN A 10 4.63 6.78 -15.07
CA ASN A 10 4.35 8.22 -15.19
C ASN A 10 2.87 8.56 -15.46
N LYS A 11 2.02 7.56 -15.73
CA LYS A 11 0.59 7.78 -16.05
C LYS A 11 -0.32 6.74 -15.38
N PRO A 12 -0.24 6.55 -14.05
CA PRO A 12 -1.16 5.67 -13.34
C PRO A 12 -2.59 6.19 -13.49
N TYR A 13 -3.51 5.32 -13.91
CA TYR A 13 -4.91 5.67 -14.22
C TYR A 13 -5.05 6.85 -15.22
N GLY A 14 -4.06 7.09 -16.08
CA GLY A 14 -4.06 8.22 -17.02
C GLY A 14 -3.62 9.56 -16.43
N LEU A 15 -3.40 9.66 -15.12
CA LEU A 15 -2.96 10.88 -14.46
C LEU A 15 -1.46 11.12 -14.66
N LYS A 16 -1.06 12.37 -14.92
CA LYS A 16 0.36 12.75 -14.92
C LYS A 16 0.91 12.60 -13.50
N TYR A 17 1.94 11.80 -13.33
CA TYR A 17 2.58 11.51 -12.06
C TYR A 17 4.09 11.32 -12.23
N ASP A 18 4.89 11.87 -11.34
CA ASP A 18 6.33 11.62 -11.33
C ASP A 18 6.59 10.32 -10.58
N ALA A 19 7.26 9.37 -11.24
CA ALA A 19 7.56 8.06 -10.65
C ALA A 19 8.24 8.21 -9.29
N SER A 20 7.75 7.45 -8.32
CA SER A 20 8.29 7.42 -6.96
C SER A 20 8.53 6.01 -6.48
N TYR A 21 9.76 5.72 -6.09
CA TYR A 21 10.18 4.44 -5.53
C TYR A 21 10.10 4.39 -4.00
N ASN A 22 9.61 5.46 -3.37
CA ASN A 22 9.51 5.55 -1.91
C ASN A 22 8.37 6.48 -1.47
N VAL A 23 7.17 6.22 -1.97
CA VAL A 23 5.97 7.00 -1.59
C VAL A 23 5.75 6.91 -0.09
N ALA A 24 5.72 8.06 0.57
CA ALA A 24 5.54 8.20 2.01
C ALA A 24 4.18 8.82 2.36
N PRO A 25 3.69 8.64 3.59
CA PRO A 25 2.50 9.32 4.08
C PRO A 25 2.52 10.82 3.83
N SER A 26 1.35 11.40 3.62
CA SER A 26 1.09 12.81 3.28
C SER A 26 1.45 13.26 1.87
N GLN A 27 2.04 12.42 1.05
CA GLN A 27 2.23 12.69 -0.38
C GLN A 27 0.92 12.53 -1.17
N LEU A 28 0.83 13.21 -2.31
CA LEU A 28 -0.24 12.99 -3.29
C LEU A 28 -0.02 11.67 -4.00
N VAL A 29 -1.09 10.89 -4.16
CA VAL A 29 -1.06 9.58 -4.82
C VAL A 29 -2.20 9.44 -5.82
N PRO A 30 -2.00 8.70 -6.92
CA PRO A 30 -3.04 8.44 -7.91
C PRO A 30 -4.10 7.51 -7.34
N VAL A 31 -5.34 7.95 -7.40
CA VAL A 31 -6.50 7.25 -6.86
C VAL A 31 -7.59 7.17 -7.91
N LYS A 32 -8.08 5.95 -8.17
CA LYS A 32 -9.27 5.70 -8.97
C LYS A 32 -10.50 5.69 -8.05
N ILE A 33 -11.52 6.42 -8.43
CA ILE A 33 -12.85 6.43 -7.84
C ILE A 33 -13.86 5.91 -8.86
N LYS A 34 -15.13 5.75 -8.50
CA LYS A 34 -16.13 5.12 -9.38
C LYS A 34 -16.14 5.68 -10.79
N GLU A 35 -16.19 7.01 -10.95
CA GLU A 35 -16.38 7.68 -12.24
C GLU A 35 -15.10 8.34 -12.79
N ASP A 36 -14.02 8.41 -11.98
CA ASP A 36 -12.87 9.25 -12.33
C ASP A 36 -11.59 8.77 -11.64
N ALA A 37 -10.47 9.43 -11.96
CA ALA A 37 -9.20 9.28 -11.26
C ALA A 37 -8.63 10.64 -10.90
N LYS A 38 -8.05 10.78 -9.70
CA LYS A 38 -7.50 12.02 -9.19
C LYS A 38 -6.31 11.80 -8.25
N LEU A 39 -5.56 12.86 -7.99
CA LEU A 39 -4.52 12.84 -6.96
C LEU A 39 -5.14 13.18 -5.61
N LEU A 40 -4.95 12.31 -4.63
CA LEU A 40 -5.37 12.52 -3.24
C LEU A 40 -4.18 12.41 -2.30
N LYS A 41 -4.23 13.16 -1.21
CA LYS A 41 -3.24 13.05 -0.14
C LYS A 41 -3.39 11.70 0.56
N TRP A 42 -2.30 10.94 0.68
CA TRP A 42 -2.28 9.72 1.48
C TRP A 42 -2.18 10.04 2.97
N SER A 43 -3.29 10.52 3.49
CA SER A 43 -3.50 10.90 4.88
C SER A 43 -4.98 11.21 5.06
N TYR A 44 -5.76 10.22 5.43
CA TYR A 44 -7.20 10.35 5.70
C TYR A 44 -7.43 10.94 7.10
N ALA A 45 -8.47 11.75 7.23
CA ALA A 45 -9.01 12.15 8.52
C ALA A 45 -10.54 12.15 8.46
N PRO A 46 -11.25 11.72 9.53
CA PRO A 46 -12.69 11.88 9.62
C PRO A 46 -13.06 13.36 9.70
N LEU A 47 -14.21 13.76 9.16
CA LEU A 47 -14.63 15.17 9.06
C LEU A 47 -14.73 15.87 10.43
N TRP A 48 -15.04 15.12 11.48
CA TRP A 48 -15.15 15.62 12.86
C TRP A 48 -13.80 15.76 13.59
N LYS A 49 -12.69 15.20 13.02
CA LYS A 49 -11.33 15.30 13.58
C LYS A 49 -10.29 15.38 12.48
N LYS A 50 -10.17 16.55 11.85
CA LYS A 50 -9.32 16.79 10.67
C LYS A 50 -7.81 16.76 10.93
N ASP A 51 -7.39 16.78 12.17
CA ASP A 51 -5.98 16.66 12.61
C ASP A 51 -5.49 15.20 12.72
N MET A 52 -6.35 14.21 12.50
CA MET A 52 -5.93 12.80 12.39
C MET A 52 -5.18 12.57 11.08
N HIS A 53 -4.21 11.65 11.15
CA HIS A 53 -3.40 11.24 10.01
C HIS A 53 -3.45 9.71 9.85
N LEU A 54 -4.58 9.21 9.35
CA LEU A 54 -4.78 7.79 9.14
C LEU A 54 -4.31 7.39 7.75
N ILE A 55 -3.31 6.52 7.68
CA ILE A 55 -2.76 6.02 6.41
C ILE A 55 -3.24 4.61 6.07
N ASN A 56 -3.77 3.89 7.07
CA ASN A 56 -4.29 2.53 6.90
C ASN A 56 -5.56 2.32 7.74
N CYS A 57 -6.42 1.42 7.27
CA CYS A 57 -7.54 0.86 8.00
C CYS A 57 -7.56 -0.67 7.86
N ARG A 58 -7.97 -1.37 8.90
CA ARG A 58 -8.22 -2.82 8.83
C ARG A 58 -9.55 -3.06 8.11
N SER A 59 -9.53 -3.86 7.04
CA SER A 59 -10.75 -4.19 6.27
C SER A 59 -11.79 -4.91 7.14
N GLU A 60 -11.35 -5.72 8.08
CA GLU A 60 -12.19 -6.52 8.97
C GLU A 60 -13.08 -5.67 9.89
N THR A 61 -12.65 -4.46 10.22
CA THR A 61 -13.35 -3.60 11.19
C THR A 61 -13.69 -2.21 10.65
N MET A 62 -13.53 -1.98 9.36
CA MET A 62 -13.75 -0.64 8.78
C MET A 62 -15.18 -0.14 8.95
N ASN A 63 -16.18 -1.04 8.86
CA ASN A 63 -17.60 -0.69 8.97
C ASN A 63 -18.04 -0.42 10.42
N GLU A 64 -17.27 -0.85 11.40
CA GLU A 64 -17.59 -0.70 12.82
C GLU A 64 -17.09 0.63 13.41
N LYS A 65 -16.13 1.26 12.73
CA LYS A 65 -15.45 2.45 13.27
C LYS A 65 -16.12 3.73 12.80
N PRO A 66 -16.54 4.61 13.72
CA PRO A 66 -17.14 5.91 13.37
C PRO A 66 -16.28 6.76 12.45
N SER A 67 -14.95 6.61 12.52
CA SER A 67 -13.99 7.35 11.69
C SER A 67 -14.17 7.13 10.20
N PHE A 68 -14.77 6.02 9.77
CA PHE A 68 -14.91 5.65 8.36
C PHE A 68 -16.37 5.64 7.87
N LYS A 69 -17.33 6.06 8.70
CA LYS A 69 -18.77 6.04 8.38
C LYS A 69 -19.11 6.78 7.07
N ASP A 70 -18.44 7.91 6.83
CA ASP A 70 -18.67 8.76 5.66
C ASP A 70 -17.59 8.58 4.58
N ALA A 71 -16.72 7.57 4.74
CA ALA A 71 -15.67 7.28 3.78
C ALA A 71 -16.24 6.58 2.54
N LYS A 72 -15.76 7.00 1.36
CA LYS A 72 -16.09 6.38 0.08
C LYS A 72 -14.97 5.41 -0.33
N ARG A 73 -15.29 4.40 -1.12
CA ARG A 73 -14.32 3.44 -1.65
C ARG A 73 -13.49 4.07 -2.75
N CYS A 74 -12.20 3.75 -2.77
CA CYS A 74 -11.28 4.12 -3.82
C CYS A 74 -10.24 3.02 -4.04
N VAL A 75 -9.49 3.13 -5.13
CA VAL A 75 -8.39 2.22 -5.44
C VAL A 75 -7.13 3.05 -5.64
N ILE A 76 -6.04 2.70 -4.95
CA ILE A 76 -4.78 3.42 -4.98
C ILE A 76 -3.81 2.63 -5.85
N PHE A 77 -3.21 3.30 -6.85
CA PHE A 77 -2.23 2.67 -7.74
C PHE A 77 -0.93 2.34 -6.99
N ASN A 78 -0.35 1.18 -7.28
CA ASN A 78 0.96 0.78 -6.75
C ASN A 78 1.69 -0.15 -7.73
N ASN A 79 3.02 -0.26 -7.60
CA ASN A 79 3.84 -1.29 -8.23
C ASN A 79 4.48 -2.24 -7.20
N GLY A 80 4.13 -2.09 -5.93
CA GLY A 80 4.61 -2.87 -4.81
C GLY A 80 4.75 -2.02 -3.56
N TRP A 81 5.07 -2.65 -2.44
CA TRP A 81 5.16 -1.96 -1.14
C TRP A 81 6.32 -2.48 -0.31
N TYR A 82 6.66 -1.74 0.73
CA TYR A 82 7.68 -2.14 1.70
C TYR A 82 7.06 -2.51 3.03
N GLU A 83 7.59 -3.56 3.63
CA GLU A 83 7.36 -3.92 5.04
C GLU A 83 8.68 -4.27 5.71
N TRP A 84 8.73 -4.11 7.02
CA TRP A 84 9.93 -4.32 7.80
C TRP A 84 9.77 -5.55 8.70
N GLN A 85 10.59 -6.56 8.46
CA GLN A 85 10.72 -7.67 9.39
C GLN A 85 11.48 -7.20 10.65
N ARG A 86 10.92 -7.49 11.81
CA ARG A 86 11.64 -7.28 13.07
C ARG A 86 12.49 -8.52 13.36
N LYS A 87 13.80 -8.36 13.41
CA LYS A 87 14.76 -9.36 13.85
C LYS A 87 15.52 -8.79 15.06
N ASP A 88 15.23 -9.30 16.23
CA ASP A 88 15.78 -8.79 17.50
C ASP A 88 15.60 -7.28 17.64
N LYS A 89 16.68 -6.52 17.58
CA LYS A 89 16.69 -5.05 17.69
C LYS A 89 16.68 -4.34 16.34
N GLU A 90 16.75 -5.09 15.22
CA GLU A 90 16.83 -4.53 13.89
C GLU A 90 15.50 -4.60 13.13
N LYS A 91 15.34 -3.65 12.21
CA LYS A 91 14.28 -3.66 11.20
C LYS A 91 14.93 -3.91 9.85
N VAL A 92 14.51 -4.98 9.19
CA VAL A 92 15.02 -5.38 7.88
C VAL A 92 13.94 -5.11 6.84
N PRO A 93 14.17 -4.20 5.87
CA PRO A 93 13.17 -3.86 4.87
C PRO A 93 13.07 -4.92 3.78
N TYR A 94 11.84 -5.21 3.38
CA TYR A 94 11.51 -6.07 2.26
C TYR A 94 10.58 -5.34 1.28
N TYR A 95 10.90 -5.41 0.00
CA TYR A 95 10.03 -4.98 -1.08
C TYR A 95 9.15 -6.14 -1.53
N HIS A 96 7.83 -5.92 -1.54
CA HIS A 96 6.83 -6.88 -1.96
C HIS A 96 6.20 -6.42 -3.27
N TYR A 97 5.94 -7.34 -4.19
CA TYR A 97 5.32 -7.04 -5.48
C TYR A 97 4.53 -8.25 -6.00
N CYS A 98 3.54 -7.98 -6.82
CA CYS A 98 2.71 -8.99 -7.48
C CYS A 98 2.18 -8.45 -8.81
N LYS A 99 1.35 -9.22 -9.51
CA LYS A 99 0.73 -8.76 -10.77
C LYS A 99 -0.33 -7.69 -10.56
N SER A 100 -0.95 -7.60 -9.37
CA SER A 100 -1.92 -6.54 -9.06
C SER A 100 -1.20 -5.22 -8.78
N ASN A 101 -1.70 -4.14 -9.40
CA ASN A 101 -1.24 -2.77 -9.18
C ASN A 101 -2.26 -1.92 -8.39
N ASN A 102 -3.22 -2.55 -7.72
CA ASN A 102 -4.37 -1.89 -7.13
C ASN A 102 -4.49 -2.22 -5.64
N PHE A 103 -4.34 -1.22 -4.77
CA PHE A 103 -4.71 -1.33 -3.35
C PHE A 103 -6.15 -0.90 -3.16
N ALA A 104 -6.96 -1.68 -2.46
CA ALA A 104 -8.24 -1.21 -1.95
C ALA A 104 -8.00 -0.09 -0.92
N GLY A 105 -8.78 0.96 -0.98
CA GLY A 105 -8.67 2.11 -0.10
C GLY A 105 -10.01 2.77 0.20
N LEU A 106 -9.96 3.70 1.12
CA LEU A 106 -11.06 4.61 1.44
C LEU A 106 -10.59 6.05 1.26
N TYR A 107 -11.52 6.96 0.93
CA TYR A 107 -11.23 8.38 0.80
C TYR A 107 -12.40 9.26 1.24
N ASN A 108 -12.10 10.52 1.50
CA ASN A 108 -13.02 11.63 1.63
C ASN A 108 -12.36 12.92 1.11
N ASP A 109 -12.92 14.07 1.41
CA ASP A 109 -12.40 15.37 0.95
C ASP A 109 -11.04 15.76 1.59
N VAL A 110 -10.63 15.10 2.68
CA VAL A 110 -9.33 15.34 3.34
C VAL A 110 -8.21 14.53 2.67
N GLY A 111 -8.50 13.29 2.25
CA GLY A 111 -7.51 12.41 1.63
C GLY A 111 -7.92 10.96 1.59
N CYS A 112 -6.95 10.07 1.40
CA CYS A 112 -7.17 8.63 1.28
C CYS A 112 -6.30 7.81 2.23
N LEU A 113 -6.69 6.54 2.41
CA LEU A 113 -5.94 5.54 3.17
C LEU A 113 -6.02 4.17 2.48
N ILE A 114 -5.09 3.28 2.81
CA ILE A 114 -5.02 1.92 2.29
C ILE A 114 -5.73 0.96 3.25
N LEU A 115 -6.58 0.08 2.71
CA LEU A 115 -7.13 -1.04 3.47
C LEU A 115 -6.07 -2.13 3.64
N THR A 116 -6.02 -2.71 4.82
CA THR A 116 -5.11 -3.80 5.15
C THR A 116 -5.88 -5.01 5.69
N ARG A 117 -5.32 -6.20 5.49
CA ARG A 117 -5.82 -7.48 5.98
C ARG A 117 -4.71 -8.29 6.67
N ILE A 118 -5.07 -9.41 7.25
CA ILE A 118 -4.07 -10.39 7.72
C ILE A 118 -3.24 -10.87 6.53
N SER A 119 -1.93 -10.93 6.72
CA SER A 119 -1.00 -11.39 5.68
C SER A 119 -1.21 -12.87 5.35
N THR A 120 -0.93 -13.24 4.10
CA THR A 120 -0.84 -14.64 3.68
C THR A 120 0.35 -15.32 4.38
N ASP A 121 0.31 -16.65 4.50
CA ASP A 121 1.38 -17.43 5.13
C ASP A 121 2.74 -17.20 4.49
N MET A 122 2.75 -16.89 3.18
CA MET A 122 3.96 -16.62 2.40
C MET A 122 4.77 -15.44 2.95
N ILE A 123 4.12 -14.37 3.42
CA ILE A 123 4.78 -13.13 3.86
C ILE A 123 4.53 -12.77 5.33
N ASN A 124 3.75 -13.60 6.04
CA ASN A 124 3.41 -13.35 7.45
C ASN A 124 4.64 -13.31 8.37
N HIS A 125 5.70 -14.04 8.02
CA HIS A 125 6.98 -14.01 8.75
C HIS A 125 7.72 -12.67 8.64
N ILE A 126 7.39 -11.83 7.65
CA ILE A 126 7.93 -10.48 7.51
C ILE A 126 7.06 -9.50 8.29
N HIS A 127 5.75 -9.51 8.04
CA HIS A 127 4.79 -8.66 8.72
C HIS A 127 3.40 -9.31 8.73
N HIS A 128 2.70 -9.28 9.87
CA HIS A 128 1.39 -9.91 10.07
C HIS A 128 0.23 -9.23 9.32
N ARG A 129 0.46 -8.06 8.71
CA ARG A 129 -0.53 -7.32 7.91
C ARG A 129 0.01 -7.05 6.51
N GLN A 130 -0.87 -7.08 5.52
CA GLN A 130 -0.60 -6.69 4.13
C GLN A 130 -1.70 -5.78 3.60
N PRO A 131 -1.44 -4.98 2.54
CA PRO A 131 -2.49 -4.28 1.81
C PRO A 131 -3.52 -5.25 1.23
N VAL A 132 -4.77 -4.82 1.11
CA VAL A 132 -5.79 -5.52 0.32
C VAL A 132 -5.52 -5.22 -1.15
N LEU A 133 -5.17 -6.26 -1.90
CA LEU A 133 -4.89 -6.21 -3.33
C LEU A 133 -6.16 -6.52 -4.12
N LEU A 134 -6.37 -5.85 -5.24
CA LEU A 134 -7.49 -6.08 -6.16
C LEU A 134 -6.95 -6.33 -7.57
N ASN A 135 -7.47 -7.34 -8.26
CA ASN A 135 -7.25 -7.46 -9.71
C ASN A 135 -8.18 -6.49 -10.48
N ASP A 136 -8.02 -6.41 -11.78
CA ASP A 136 -8.77 -5.43 -12.58
C ASP A 136 -10.29 -5.67 -12.56
N ASP A 137 -10.75 -6.91 -12.51
CA ASP A 137 -12.18 -7.26 -12.38
C ASP A 137 -12.71 -6.89 -10.99
N GLU A 138 -11.93 -7.11 -9.95
CA GLU A 138 -12.28 -6.76 -8.57
C GLU A 138 -12.32 -5.24 -8.34
N VAL A 139 -11.53 -4.46 -9.08
CA VAL A 139 -11.54 -2.99 -8.98
C VAL A 139 -12.94 -2.43 -9.23
N SER A 140 -13.58 -2.82 -10.32
CA SER A 140 -14.93 -2.32 -10.66
C SER A 140 -15.95 -2.74 -9.61
N ARG A 141 -15.96 -4.01 -9.24
CA ARG A 141 -16.85 -4.58 -8.22
C ARG A 141 -16.67 -3.91 -6.84
N TYR A 142 -15.41 -3.67 -6.46
CA TYR A 142 -15.11 -2.97 -5.22
C TYR A 142 -15.66 -1.53 -5.21
N LEU A 143 -15.44 -0.78 -6.31
CA LEU A 143 -15.93 0.59 -6.45
C LEU A 143 -17.47 0.67 -6.52
N GLU A 144 -18.13 -0.36 -7.05
CA GLU A 144 -19.61 -0.49 -7.06
C GLU A 144 -20.20 -0.84 -5.68
N GLY A 145 -19.39 -1.17 -4.70
CA GLY A 145 -19.85 -1.43 -3.34
C GLY A 145 -19.97 -2.90 -2.98
N GLU A 146 -19.58 -3.84 -3.85
CA GLU A 146 -19.62 -5.27 -3.52
C GLU A 146 -18.72 -5.60 -2.33
N ASN A 147 -19.15 -6.55 -1.50
CA ASN A 147 -18.34 -7.07 -0.39
C ASN A 147 -17.40 -8.17 -0.88
N ILE A 148 -16.25 -7.76 -1.40
CA ILE A 148 -15.21 -8.67 -1.94
C ILE A 148 -13.96 -8.74 -1.07
N LEU A 149 -13.91 -8.00 0.04
CA LEU A 149 -12.71 -7.88 0.88
C LEU A 149 -12.40 -9.17 1.66
N ASP A 150 -13.39 -10.03 1.85
CA ASP A 150 -13.26 -11.32 2.53
C ASP A 150 -12.76 -12.44 1.59
N SER A 151 -12.77 -12.20 0.28
CA SER A 151 -12.26 -13.16 -0.68
C SER A 151 -10.78 -13.41 -0.40
N LYS A 152 -10.39 -14.69 -0.29
CA LYS A 152 -8.97 -15.06 -0.25
C LYS A 152 -8.37 -14.76 -1.61
N ALA A 153 -7.86 -13.55 -1.78
CA ALA A 153 -7.11 -13.21 -2.98
C ALA A 153 -5.84 -14.07 -3.01
N ASN A 154 -5.83 -15.06 -3.89
CA ASN A 154 -4.66 -15.88 -4.17
C ASN A 154 -3.72 -15.13 -5.12
N TYR A 155 -3.14 -14.02 -4.64
CA TYR A 155 -2.06 -13.38 -5.37
C TYR A 155 -0.74 -14.06 -5.00
N GLU A 156 0.02 -14.45 -6.00
CA GLU A 156 1.41 -14.80 -5.81
C GLU A 156 2.19 -13.52 -5.48
N ILE A 157 2.51 -13.35 -4.21
CA ILE A 157 3.27 -12.19 -3.72
C ILE A 157 4.75 -12.60 -3.70
N ASN A 158 5.53 -11.92 -4.53
CA ASN A 158 6.98 -12.02 -4.50
C ASN A 158 7.55 -10.98 -3.54
N PHE A 159 8.69 -11.28 -2.93
CA PHE A 159 9.37 -10.33 -2.05
C PHE A 159 10.90 -10.50 -2.12
N ARG A 160 11.60 -9.45 -1.75
CA ARG A 160 13.06 -9.44 -1.65
C ARG A 160 13.53 -8.48 -0.57
N ASN A 161 14.65 -8.82 0.07
CA ASN A 161 15.33 -7.92 0.99
C ASN A 161 15.97 -6.78 0.21
N VAL A 162 15.82 -5.54 0.69
CA VAL A 162 16.29 -4.32 0.01
C VAL A 162 17.14 -3.46 0.95
N SER A 163 17.80 -2.43 0.39
CA SER A 163 18.64 -1.51 1.17
C SER A 163 17.86 -0.78 2.26
N LYS A 164 18.47 -0.57 3.42
CA LYS A 164 17.96 0.31 4.50
C LYS A 164 17.84 1.78 4.06
N ASP A 165 18.34 2.16 2.89
CA ASP A 165 18.14 3.50 2.34
C ASP A 165 16.66 3.87 2.17
N VAL A 166 15.78 2.86 2.04
CA VAL A 166 14.32 3.06 2.00
C VAL A 166 13.76 3.68 3.29
N ASP A 167 14.46 3.57 4.42
CA ASP A 167 14.04 4.15 5.70
C ASP A 167 13.96 5.68 5.63
N ASN A 168 14.84 6.30 4.85
CA ASN A 168 14.81 7.74 4.61
C ASN A 168 13.83 8.08 3.47
N PRO A 169 12.72 8.79 3.75
CA PRO A 169 11.73 9.15 2.72
C PRO A 169 12.23 10.11 1.64
N ARG A 170 13.40 10.71 1.81
CA ARG A 170 14.04 11.58 0.82
C ARG A 170 14.74 10.79 -0.28
N ASN A 171 15.09 9.54 -0.02
CA ASN A 171 15.66 8.65 -1.02
C ASN A 171 14.55 8.16 -1.95
N ASN A 172 14.71 8.36 -3.26
CA ASN A 172 13.67 8.04 -4.26
C ASN A 172 14.26 7.47 -5.55
N GLY A 173 15.32 6.70 -5.48
CA GLY A 173 15.94 6.06 -6.65
C GLY A 173 15.38 4.66 -6.93
N SER A 174 15.42 4.24 -8.21
CA SER A 174 14.98 2.90 -8.63
C SER A 174 15.77 1.76 -7.96
N TYR A 175 16.97 2.02 -7.47
CA TYR A 175 17.79 1.05 -6.72
C TYR A 175 17.13 0.56 -5.43
N LEU A 176 16.18 1.32 -4.85
CA LEU A 176 15.49 0.96 -3.61
C LEU A 176 14.66 -0.32 -3.72
N VAL A 177 14.25 -0.71 -4.93
CA VAL A 177 13.53 -1.97 -5.16
C VAL A 177 14.45 -3.15 -5.52
N ASN A 178 15.76 -2.93 -5.63
CA ASN A 178 16.70 -3.98 -5.97
C ASN A 178 17.04 -4.85 -4.74
N ALA A 179 17.20 -6.16 -4.97
CA ALA A 179 17.71 -7.04 -3.92
C ALA A 179 19.10 -6.59 -3.49
N ILE A 180 19.36 -6.55 -2.19
CA ILE A 180 20.74 -6.47 -1.71
C ILE A 180 21.44 -7.79 -1.99
N ALA A 181 22.70 -7.73 -2.46
CA ALA A 181 23.52 -8.93 -2.62
C ALA A 181 23.62 -9.65 -1.26
N SER A 182 23.17 -10.91 -1.21
CA SER A 182 23.44 -11.75 -0.05
C SER A 182 24.97 -11.96 0.02
N ASN A 183 25.61 -11.36 1.01
CA ASN A 183 26.99 -11.73 1.35
C ASN A 183 26.97 -13.19 1.84
N PHE A 184 27.04 -14.12 0.91
CA PHE A 184 27.47 -15.46 1.24
C PHE A 184 28.94 -15.36 1.68
N VAL A 185 29.16 -15.15 2.97
CA VAL A 185 30.43 -15.49 3.58
C VAL A 185 30.49 -17.01 3.57
N SER A 186 31.08 -17.59 2.52
CA SER A 186 31.54 -18.96 2.54
C SER A 186 32.58 -19.05 3.66
N ARG A 187 32.20 -19.55 4.83
CA ARG A 187 33.16 -20.04 5.80
C ARG A 187 33.75 -21.30 5.20
N LEU A 188 34.93 -21.19 4.63
CA LEU A 188 35.86 -22.28 4.41
C LEU A 188 36.38 -22.76 5.76
#